data_750fe7acd3491a229acb6b78a8dd1d4b
#
_entry.id   750fe7acd3491a229acb6b78a8dd1d4b
#
_cell.length_a   1.000
_cell.length_b   1.000
_cell.length_c   1.000
_cell.angle_alpha   90.00
_cell.angle_beta   90.00
_cell.angle_gamma   90.00
#
_symmetry.space_group_name_H-M   'P 1'
#
loop_
_entity.id
_entity.type
_entity.pdbx_description
1 polymer ?
#
loop_
_entity_poly.entity_id
_entity_poly.type
_entity_poly.pdbx_seq_one_letter_code
_entity_poly.pdbx_strand_id
1 'polypeptide(L)'
;IAIAPARMPVYANTNAAIYPDDTETVRQQLAQQLARPVRFVEMIEAMYADGARVFVEVGAGQVLTGLVGAILGERAHSAIALDRKGRDGVETLLIGLARLAAVGVPMQPQRLFADVRLAPTVAAKPKHAIAISGSNVGKPYPPADGSALPGPNPPRVLDLESNRRSRCSQGELREALPVMSGSPLRGQ
;
A
#
# COMPACT_ATOMS: atom_id res chain seq x y z
N ILE A 1 -4.28 -7.62 38.66
CA ILE A 1 -4.76 -7.86 37.31
C ILE A 1 -4.61 -9.34 37.01
N ALA A 2 -5.68 -9.99 36.52
CA ALA A 2 -5.62 -11.38 36.05
C ALA A 2 -4.87 -11.40 34.70
N ILE A 3 -3.86 -12.24 34.58
CA ILE A 3 -3.10 -12.48 33.36
C ILE A 3 -3.47 -13.88 32.87
N ALA A 4 -3.89 -14.02 31.63
CA ALA A 4 -4.10 -15.31 30.99
C ALA A 4 -2.86 -15.68 30.13
N PRO A 5 -2.61 -16.99 29.93
CA PRO A 5 -1.57 -17.45 29.02
C PRO A 5 -1.76 -16.86 27.62
N ALA A 6 -0.68 -16.48 26.97
CA ALA A 6 -0.73 -15.93 25.62
C ALA A 6 -1.13 -17.00 24.60
N ARG A 7 -2.02 -16.65 23.66
CA ARG A 7 -2.45 -17.55 22.56
C ARG A 7 -1.47 -17.60 21.39
N MET A 8 -0.49 -16.71 21.39
CA MET A 8 0.55 -16.60 20.39
C MET A 8 1.85 -16.15 21.08
N PRO A 9 3.02 -16.38 20.49
CA PRO A 9 4.27 -15.89 21.05
C PRO A 9 4.24 -14.39 21.28
N VAL A 10 4.55 -13.95 22.50
CA VAL A 10 4.68 -12.54 22.89
C VAL A 10 6.10 -12.34 23.39
N TYR A 11 6.85 -11.45 22.75
CA TYR A 11 8.22 -11.17 23.11
C TYR A 11 8.29 -10.09 24.19
N ALA A 12 9.12 -10.33 25.20
CA ALA A 12 9.43 -9.35 26.24
C ALA A 12 10.62 -8.49 25.82
N ASN A 13 10.48 -7.18 25.89
CA ASN A 13 11.55 -6.25 25.54
C ASN A 13 12.63 -6.12 26.61
N THR A 14 12.45 -6.73 27.78
CA THR A 14 13.44 -6.74 28.87
C THR A 14 14.56 -7.76 28.68
N ASN A 15 14.29 -8.88 28.03
CA ASN A 15 15.21 -9.98 27.81
C ASN A 15 15.27 -10.47 26.37
N ALA A 16 14.48 -9.86 25.47
CA ALA A 16 14.36 -10.22 24.03
C ALA A 16 13.93 -11.69 23.81
N ALA A 17 13.15 -12.26 24.72
CA ALA A 17 12.68 -13.63 24.66
C ALA A 17 11.15 -13.69 24.76
N ILE A 18 10.57 -14.81 24.36
CA ILE A 18 9.15 -15.07 24.50
C ILE A 18 8.78 -15.17 25.99
N TYR A 19 7.67 -14.55 26.38
CA TYR A 19 7.13 -14.72 27.73
C TYR A 19 6.79 -16.19 28.00
N PRO A 20 7.12 -16.71 29.20
CA PRO A 20 6.73 -18.07 29.56
C PRO A 20 5.21 -18.18 29.80
N ASP A 21 4.70 -19.40 29.83
CA ASP A 21 3.28 -19.66 30.10
C ASP A 21 2.90 -19.41 31.59
N ASP A 22 3.89 -19.39 32.49
CA ASP A 22 3.67 -19.11 33.90
C ASP A 22 3.33 -17.65 34.16
N THR A 23 2.11 -17.42 34.58
CA THR A 23 1.53 -16.08 34.80
C THR A 23 2.24 -15.28 35.91
N GLU A 24 2.81 -15.94 36.92
CA GLU A 24 3.54 -15.25 37.97
C GLU A 24 4.89 -14.74 37.49
N THR A 25 5.61 -15.53 36.72
CA THR A 25 6.86 -15.09 36.03
C THR A 25 6.59 -13.94 35.07
N VAL A 26 5.49 -14.00 34.29
CA VAL A 26 5.08 -12.87 33.40
C VAL A 26 4.83 -11.61 34.22
N ARG A 27 4.12 -11.70 35.37
CA ARG A 27 3.85 -10.54 36.23
C ARG A 27 5.14 -9.93 36.78
N GLN A 28 6.09 -10.75 37.18
CA GLN A 28 7.39 -10.29 37.68
C GLN A 28 8.22 -9.63 36.58
N GLN A 29 8.22 -10.19 35.37
CA GLN A 29 8.92 -9.59 34.21
C GLN A 29 8.31 -8.25 33.84
N LEU A 30 6.98 -8.12 33.81
CA LEU A 30 6.28 -6.87 33.54
C LEU A 30 6.59 -5.80 34.61
N ALA A 31 6.65 -6.19 35.90
CA ALA A 31 7.03 -5.27 36.97
C ALA A 31 8.49 -4.78 36.80
N GLN A 32 9.40 -5.65 36.39
CA GLN A 32 10.81 -5.31 36.17
C GLN A 32 11.00 -4.44 34.90
N GLN A 33 10.08 -4.46 33.95
CA GLN A 33 10.18 -3.72 32.70
C GLN A 33 10.32 -2.21 32.92
N LEU A 34 9.72 -1.67 33.99
CA LEU A 34 9.83 -0.25 34.32
C LEU A 34 11.26 0.19 34.70
N ALA A 35 12.07 -0.74 35.19
CA ALA A 35 13.43 -0.47 35.70
C ALA A 35 14.54 -0.99 34.76
N ARG A 36 14.18 -1.67 33.67
CA ARG A 36 15.16 -2.28 32.77
C ARG A 36 15.19 -1.57 31.43
N PRO A 37 16.33 -1.54 30.72
CA PRO A 37 16.41 -1.01 29.38
C PRO A 37 15.60 -1.86 28.40
N VAL A 38 15.09 -1.20 27.37
CA VAL A 38 14.37 -1.85 26.26
C VAL A 38 15.38 -2.46 25.30
N ARG A 39 15.38 -3.76 25.14
CA ARG A 39 16.25 -4.52 24.24
C ARG A 39 15.58 -4.72 22.87
N PHE A 40 15.25 -3.62 22.22
CA PHE A 40 14.46 -3.66 20.98
C PHE A 40 15.23 -4.31 19.82
N VAL A 41 16.53 -4.04 19.70
CA VAL A 41 17.37 -4.60 18.64
C VAL A 41 17.38 -6.13 18.74
N GLU A 42 17.71 -6.64 19.91
CA GLU A 42 17.81 -8.10 20.14
C GLU A 42 16.44 -8.78 20.00
N MET A 43 15.37 -8.07 20.36
CA MET A 43 14.00 -8.59 20.20
C MET A 43 13.63 -8.73 18.72
N ILE A 44 13.95 -7.75 17.88
CA ILE A 44 13.71 -7.84 16.43
C ILE A 44 14.56 -8.93 15.79
N GLU A 45 15.82 -9.06 16.22
CA GLU A 45 16.71 -10.14 15.76
C GLU A 45 16.17 -11.52 16.15
N ALA A 46 15.67 -11.70 17.38
CA ALA A 46 15.05 -12.94 17.82
C ALA A 46 13.79 -13.26 17.00
N MET A 47 12.88 -12.30 16.82
CA MET A 47 11.70 -12.49 15.97
C MET A 47 12.07 -12.87 14.53
N TYR A 48 13.10 -12.25 13.97
CA TYR A 48 13.58 -12.55 12.64
C TYR A 48 14.17 -13.96 12.55
N ALA A 49 14.94 -14.38 13.55
CA ALA A 49 15.51 -15.74 13.66
C ALA A 49 14.39 -16.79 13.77
N ASP A 50 13.30 -16.49 14.47
CA ASP A 50 12.12 -17.34 14.60
C ASP A 50 11.21 -17.34 13.37
N GLY A 51 11.63 -16.65 12.29
CA GLY A 51 10.95 -16.72 11.00
C GLY A 51 10.04 -15.53 10.68
N ALA A 52 9.92 -14.52 11.55
CA ALA A 52 9.16 -13.32 11.22
C ALA A 52 9.78 -12.58 10.04
N ARG A 53 8.96 -12.21 9.06
CA ARG A 53 9.38 -11.46 7.86
C ARG A 53 8.49 -10.24 7.61
N VAL A 54 7.30 -10.19 8.20
CA VAL A 54 6.39 -9.07 8.12
C VAL A 54 6.19 -8.49 9.52
N PHE A 55 6.58 -7.24 9.69
CA PHE A 55 6.48 -6.49 10.93
C PHE A 55 5.42 -5.41 10.77
N VAL A 56 4.45 -5.35 11.67
CA VAL A 56 3.34 -4.41 11.60
C VAL A 56 3.34 -3.53 12.84
N GLU A 57 3.52 -2.23 12.66
CA GLU A 57 3.36 -1.26 13.74
C GLU A 57 1.91 -0.85 13.85
N VAL A 58 1.28 -1.21 14.99
CA VAL A 58 -0.09 -0.85 15.33
C VAL A 58 -0.04 0.20 16.43
N GLY A 59 -0.17 1.45 16.06
CA GLY A 59 -0.08 2.55 17.01
C GLY A 59 0.06 3.89 16.33
N ALA A 60 0.21 4.95 17.11
CA ALA A 60 0.40 6.29 16.58
C ALA A 60 1.80 6.46 15.99
N GLY A 61 1.86 6.76 14.69
CA GLY A 61 3.12 7.02 13.99
C GLY A 61 3.78 5.79 13.35
N GLN A 62 5.08 5.92 13.04
CA GLN A 62 5.85 4.92 12.29
C GLN A 62 7.30 4.78 12.80
N VAL A 63 7.54 5.04 14.08
CA VAL A 63 8.89 5.06 14.64
C VAL A 63 9.50 3.66 14.67
N LEU A 64 8.74 2.67 15.13
CA LEU A 64 9.20 1.30 15.23
C LEU A 64 9.43 0.67 13.85
N THR A 65 8.61 1.01 12.87
CA THR A 65 8.80 0.62 11.46
C THR A 65 10.15 1.07 10.94
N GLY A 66 10.55 2.32 11.23
CA GLY A 66 11.87 2.83 10.88
C GLY A 66 13.02 2.10 11.58
N LEU A 67 12.85 1.80 12.88
CA LEU A 67 13.83 1.05 13.65
C LEU A 67 14.01 -0.39 13.13
N VAL A 68 12.90 -1.09 12.81
CA VAL A 68 12.96 -2.43 12.20
C VAL A 68 13.74 -2.41 10.90
N GLY A 69 13.47 -1.42 10.03
CA GLY A 69 14.22 -1.26 8.78
C GLY A 69 15.73 -1.01 9.01
N ALA A 70 16.08 -0.19 10.00
CA ALA A 70 17.48 0.06 10.35
C ALA A 70 18.18 -1.18 10.92
N ILE A 71 17.48 -1.98 11.74
CA ILE A 71 18.04 -3.21 12.36
C ILE A 71 18.22 -4.29 11.29
N LEU A 72 17.23 -4.53 10.46
CA LEU A 72 17.25 -5.63 9.50
C LEU A 72 18.02 -5.29 8.21
N GLY A 73 18.14 -4.00 7.86
CA GLY A 73 18.86 -3.54 6.68
C GLY A 73 18.39 -4.22 5.39
N GLU A 74 19.31 -4.76 4.61
CA GLU A 74 19.04 -5.42 3.32
C GLU A 74 18.45 -6.84 3.44
N ARG A 75 18.26 -7.35 4.65
CA ARG A 75 17.64 -8.66 4.85
C ARG A 75 16.18 -8.65 4.40
N ALA A 76 15.72 -9.75 3.79
CA ALA A 76 14.36 -9.84 3.27
C ALA A 76 13.31 -9.68 4.39
N HIS A 77 12.64 -8.54 4.42
CA HIS A 77 11.56 -8.23 5.38
C HIS A 77 10.60 -7.18 4.81
N SER A 78 9.46 -7.03 5.45
CA SER A 78 8.52 -5.94 5.22
C SER A 78 8.13 -5.31 6.55
N ALA A 79 8.42 -4.04 6.74
CA ALA A 79 7.98 -3.25 7.89
C ALA A 79 6.89 -2.27 7.46
N ILE A 80 5.71 -2.36 8.08
CA ILE A 80 4.50 -1.66 7.67
C ILE A 80 3.88 -0.97 8.88
N ALA A 81 3.75 0.36 8.83
CA ALA A 81 3.00 1.12 9.81
C ALA A 81 1.55 1.30 9.36
N LEU A 82 0.60 1.20 10.29
CA LEU A 82 -0.82 1.43 10.05
C LEU A 82 -1.25 2.87 10.31
N ASP A 83 -0.36 3.68 10.87
CA ASP A 83 -0.56 5.11 11.05
C ASP A 83 0.70 5.90 10.69
N ARG A 84 0.52 7.18 10.35
CA ARG A 84 1.62 8.08 10.00
C ARG A 84 1.32 9.50 10.46
N LYS A 85 2.20 10.05 11.28
CA LYS A 85 2.08 11.42 11.75
C LYS A 85 1.93 12.42 10.58
N GLY A 86 0.91 13.28 10.67
CA GLY A 86 0.65 14.33 9.69
C GLY A 86 -0.07 13.86 8.41
N ARG A 87 -0.62 12.64 8.42
CA ARG A 87 -1.48 12.10 7.36
C ARG A 87 -2.86 11.75 7.90
N ASP A 88 -3.83 11.60 7.00
CA ASP A 88 -5.14 11.07 7.36
C ASP A 88 -5.00 9.64 7.86
N GLY A 89 -5.57 9.34 9.03
CA GLY A 89 -5.44 8.03 9.67
C GLY A 89 -6.15 6.91 8.92
N VAL A 90 -7.30 7.22 8.29
CA VAL A 90 -8.06 6.22 7.49
C VAL A 90 -7.31 5.90 6.22
N GLU A 91 -6.80 6.90 5.52
CA GLU A 91 -5.96 6.71 4.32
C GLU A 91 -4.74 5.86 4.65
N THR A 92 -4.03 6.20 5.73
CA THR A 92 -2.81 5.48 6.15
C THR A 92 -3.10 4.03 6.51
N LEU A 93 -4.19 3.79 7.25
CA LEU A 93 -4.66 2.44 7.58
C LEU A 93 -4.94 1.62 6.32
N LEU A 94 -5.71 2.17 5.37
CA LEU A 94 -6.05 1.48 4.13
C LEU A 94 -4.82 1.16 3.28
N ILE A 95 -3.86 2.10 3.20
CA ILE A 95 -2.57 1.87 2.53
C ILE A 95 -1.79 0.76 3.24
N GLY A 96 -1.74 0.77 4.57
CA GLY A 96 -1.08 -0.28 5.36
C GLY A 96 -1.69 -1.65 5.10
N LEU A 97 -3.02 -1.76 5.11
CA LEU A 97 -3.74 -2.99 4.80
C LEU A 97 -3.49 -3.46 3.35
N ALA A 98 -3.47 -2.55 2.39
CA ALA A 98 -3.14 -2.89 1.00
C ALA A 98 -1.72 -3.45 0.86
N ARG A 99 -0.75 -2.90 1.60
CA ARG A 99 0.62 -3.41 1.65
C ARG A 99 0.68 -4.81 2.27
N LEU A 100 -0.06 -5.05 3.35
CA LEU A 100 -0.16 -6.38 3.97
C LEU A 100 -0.73 -7.41 2.99
N ALA A 101 -1.78 -7.05 2.25
CA ALA A 101 -2.32 -7.91 1.20
C ALA A 101 -1.29 -8.20 0.10
N ALA A 102 -0.52 -7.20 -0.32
CA ALA A 102 0.49 -7.33 -1.36
C ALA A 102 1.66 -8.25 -0.95
N VAL A 103 1.98 -8.33 0.34
CA VAL A 103 3.00 -9.27 0.86
C VAL A 103 2.40 -10.63 1.24
N GLY A 104 1.14 -10.90 0.91
CA GLY A 104 0.50 -12.20 1.06
C GLY A 104 -0.08 -12.48 2.44
N VAL A 105 -0.26 -11.48 3.31
CA VAL A 105 -0.93 -11.67 4.60
C VAL A 105 -2.41 -11.95 4.37
N PRO A 106 -2.95 -13.12 4.82
CA PRO A 106 -4.36 -13.43 4.66
C PRO A 106 -5.23 -12.46 5.46
N MET A 107 -6.19 -11.81 4.80
CA MET A 107 -7.09 -10.87 5.43
C MET A 107 -8.47 -10.84 4.76
N GLN A 108 -9.43 -10.27 5.46
CA GLN A 108 -10.81 -10.13 4.99
C GLN A 108 -11.20 -8.63 4.92
N PRO A 109 -10.70 -7.87 3.91
CA PRO A 109 -10.91 -6.42 3.84
C PRO A 109 -12.38 -6.04 3.72
N GLN A 110 -13.22 -6.92 3.18
CA GLN A 110 -14.67 -6.71 3.10
C GLN A 110 -15.33 -6.47 4.47
N ARG A 111 -14.74 -6.96 5.56
CA ARG A 111 -15.26 -6.71 6.92
C ARG A 111 -15.17 -5.26 7.35
N LEU A 112 -14.23 -4.49 6.79
CA LEU A 112 -14.11 -3.05 7.06
C LEU A 112 -15.31 -2.25 6.54
N PHE A 113 -16.02 -2.79 5.56
CA PHE A 113 -17.12 -2.13 4.87
C PHE A 113 -18.47 -2.82 5.12
N ALA A 114 -18.54 -3.79 6.04
CA ALA A 114 -19.75 -4.57 6.29
C ALA A 114 -20.96 -3.69 6.65
N ASP A 115 -20.73 -2.61 7.40
CA ASP A 115 -21.77 -1.69 7.85
C ASP A 115 -21.85 -0.42 6.99
N VAL A 116 -21.02 -0.31 5.95
CA VAL A 116 -21.03 0.86 5.05
C VAL A 116 -22.15 0.71 4.02
N ARG A 117 -23.22 1.45 4.21
CA ARG A 117 -24.27 1.59 3.20
C ARG A 117 -23.89 2.72 2.24
N LEU A 118 -23.45 2.36 1.05
CA LEU A 118 -23.28 3.35 -0.01
C LEU A 118 -24.66 3.85 -0.43
N ALA A 119 -24.90 5.15 -0.32
CA ALA A 119 -26.07 5.74 -0.96
C ALA A 119 -25.97 5.46 -2.47
N PRO A 120 -27.08 5.06 -3.13
CA PRO A 120 -27.04 4.87 -4.57
C PRO A 120 -26.60 6.17 -5.23
N THR A 121 -25.42 6.16 -5.82
CA THR A 121 -24.96 7.30 -6.62
C THR A 121 -25.84 7.34 -7.85
N VAL A 122 -26.81 8.24 -7.86
CA VAL A 122 -27.52 8.60 -9.08
C VAL A 122 -26.47 9.23 -9.99
N ALA A 123 -25.89 8.43 -10.87
CA ALA A 123 -24.93 8.92 -11.84
C ALA A 123 -25.64 10.02 -12.64
N ALA A 124 -25.22 11.27 -12.45
CA ALA A 124 -25.67 12.35 -13.30
C ALA A 124 -25.33 11.94 -14.74
N LYS A 125 -26.35 11.89 -15.62
CA LYS A 125 -26.12 11.57 -17.03
C LYS A 125 -25.06 12.54 -17.55
N PRO A 126 -23.94 12.05 -18.10
CA PRO A 126 -22.91 12.93 -18.64
C PRO A 126 -23.57 13.85 -19.69
N LYS A 127 -23.18 15.13 -19.73
CA LYS A 127 -23.76 16.14 -20.62
C LYS A 127 -23.74 15.76 -22.10
N HIS A 128 -22.90 14.81 -22.46
CA HIS A 128 -22.73 14.30 -23.81
C HIS A 128 -23.07 12.80 -23.94
N ALA A 129 -24.00 12.30 -23.11
CA ALA A 129 -24.47 10.91 -23.23
C ALA A 129 -25.24 10.76 -24.56
N ILE A 130 -24.70 9.99 -25.48
CA ILE A 130 -25.39 9.55 -26.67
C ILE A 130 -26.16 8.27 -26.30
N ALA A 131 -27.48 8.30 -26.39
CA ALA A 131 -28.29 7.11 -26.18
C ALA A 131 -28.09 6.17 -27.38
N ILE A 132 -27.42 5.06 -27.15
CA ILE A 132 -27.33 3.98 -28.13
C ILE A 132 -28.57 3.12 -27.94
N SER A 133 -29.52 3.24 -28.86
CA SER A 133 -30.65 2.31 -28.89
C SER A 133 -30.19 1.00 -29.53
N GLY A 134 -30.45 -0.13 -28.91
CA GLY A 134 -30.17 -1.45 -29.49
C GLY A 134 -31.08 -1.81 -30.69
N SER A 135 -31.74 -0.83 -31.32
CA SER A 135 -32.71 -1.02 -32.37
C SER A 135 -32.17 -1.73 -33.62
N ASN A 136 -30.85 -1.76 -33.81
CA ASN A 136 -30.19 -2.43 -34.93
C ASN A 136 -29.52 -3.77 -34.56
N VAL A 137 -29.61 -4.19 -33.30
CA VAL A 137 -29.07 -5.49 -32.89
C VAL A 137 -29.86 -6.61 -33.55
N GLY A 138 -29.18 -7.49 -34.28
CA GLY A 138 -29.78 -8.62 -34.98
C GLY A 138 -30.47 -8.29 -36.34
N LYS A 139 -30.41 -7.03 -36.81
CA LYS A 139 -30.90 -6.70 -38.15
C LYS A 139 -29.80 -6.99 -39.18
N PRO A 140 -30.19 -7.55 -40.35
CA PRO A 140 -29.22 -7.74 -41.43
C PRO A 140 -28.68 -6.39 -41.93
N TYR A 141 -27.40 -6.35 -42.24
CA TYR A 141 -26.74 -5.17 -42.84
C TYR A 141 -26.27 -5.52 -44.25
N PRO A 142 -26.55 -4.73 -45.27
CA PRO A 142 -27.39 -3.51 -45.28
C PRO A 142 -28.89 -3.81 -45.04
N PRO A 143 -29.69 -2.81 -44.52
CA PRO A 143 -31.12 -2.99 -44.31
C PRO A 143 -31.82 -3.36 -45.60
N ALA A 144 -32.82 -4.26 -45.52
CA ALA A 144 -33.56 -4.77 -46.68
C ALA A 144 -34.36 -3.68 -47.41
N ASP A 145 -34.61 -2.53 -46.76
CA ASP A 145 -35.33 -1.39 -47.30
C ASP A 145 -34.46 -0.46 -48.17
N GLY A 146 -33.19 -0.79 -48.41
CA GLY A 146 -32.30 -0.01 -49.25
C GLY A 146 -31.75 1.27 -48.58
N SER A 147 -32.07 1.55 -47.31
CA SER A 147 -31.48 2.64 -46.57
C SER A 147 -30.01 2.33 -46.29
N ALA A 148 -29.09 2.92 -47.07
CA ALA A 148 -27.67 2.75 -46.86
C ALA A 148 -27.24 3.47 -45.59
N LEU A 149 -26.90 2.73 -44.54
CA LEU A 149 -26.07 3.29 -43.46
C LEU A 149 -24.67 3.61 -44.03
N PRO A 150 -24.07 4.74 -43.66
CA PRO A 150 -22.70 5.04 -44.08
C PRO A 150 -21.81 3.86 -43.72
N GLY A 151 -20.92 3.45 -44.62
CA GLY A 151 -19.98 2.37 -44.39
C GLY A 151 -19.18 2.58 -43.08
N PRO A 152 -18.67 1.52 -42.48
CA PRO A 152 -17.85 1.65 -41.30
C PRO A 152 -16.68 2.62 -41.61
N ASN A 153 -16.35 3.48 -40.66
CA ASN A 153 -15.19 4.35 -40.81
C ASN A 153 -13.99 3.50 -41.27
N PRO A 154 -13.23 3.95 -42.24
CA PRO A 154 -12.04 3.23 -42.68
C PRO A 154 -11.13 2.99 -41.47
N PRO A 155 -10.47 1.84 -41.40
CA PRO A 155 -9.58 1.53 -40.28
C PRO A 155 -8.60 2.68 -40.11
N ARG A 156 -8.55 3.24 -38.92
CA ARG A 156 -7.61 4.32 -38.58
C ARG A 156 -6.21 3.75 -38.72
N VAL A 157 -5.54 4.10 -39.84
CA VAL A 157 -4.12 3.81 -40.00
C VAL A 157 -3.43 4.62 -38.89
N LEU A 158 -2.98 3.98 -37.83
CA LEU A 158 -2.12 4.60 -36.84
C LEU A 158 -0.79 4.89 -37.58
N ASP A 159 -0.59 6.13 -37.96
CA ASP A 159 0.70 6.59 -38.43
C ASP A 159 1.67 6.57 -37.25
N LEU A 160 2.40 5.43 -37.15
CA LEU A 160 3.39 5.20 -36.09
C LEU A 160 4.58 6.17 -36.20
N GLU A 161 4.77 6.82 -37.35
CA GLU A 161 5.84 7.83 -37.53
C GLU A 161 5.45 9.17 -36.90
N SER A 162 4.19 9.61 -37.03
CA SER A 162 3.71 10.81 -36.36
C SER A 162 3.75 10.72 -34.86
N ASN A 163 3.49 9.51 -34.35
CA ASN A 163 3.52 9.22 -32.88
C ASN A 163 4.96 9.10 -32.34
N ARG A 164 5.95 8.81 -33.18
CA ARG A 164 7.38 8.87 -32.80
C ARG A 164 7.87 10.31 -32.70
N ARG A 165 7.45 11.18 -33.61
CA ARG A 165 7.85 12.61 -33.59
C ARG A 165 7.30 13.36 -32.38
N SER A 166 6.07 13.07 -31.94
CA SER A 166 5.50 13.66 -30.72
C SER A 166 6.15 13.13 -29.41
N ARG A 167 6.74 11.95 -29.43
CA ARG A 167 7.51 11.42 -28.27
C ARG A 167 8.94 11.96 -28.23
N CYS A 168 9.57 12.23 -29.39
CA CYS A 168 10.90 12.89 -29.44
C CYS A 168 10.83 14.34 -28.94
N SER A 169 9.81 15.09 -29.28
CA SER A 169 9.67 16.49 -28.83
C SER A 169 9.39 16.59 -27.30
N GLN A 170 8.86 15.55 -26.66
CA GLN A 170 8.72 15.52 -25.20
C GLN A 170 10.00 15.05 -24.48
N GLY A 171 10.91 14.36 -25.15
CA GLY A 171 12.22 13.96 -24.62
C GLY A 171 13.19 15.12 -24.56
N GLU A 172 13.21 15.97 -25.55
CA GLU A 172 14.11 17.14 -25.61
C GLU A 172 13.80 18.22 -24.57
N LEU A 173 12.55 18.30 -24.09
CA LEU A 173 12.18 19.22 -23.00
C LEU A 173 12.68 18.77 -21.60
N ARG A 174 13.17 17.55 -21.45
CA ARG A 174 13.72 17.05 -20.16
C ARG A 174 15.23 17.27 -20.02
N GLU A 175 15.96 17.49 -21.12
CA GLU A 175 17.41 17.75 -21.07
C GLU A 175 17.80 19.24 -20.89
N ALA A 176 16.83 20.15 -20.88
CA ALA A 176 17.07 21.59 -20.74
C ALA A 176 17.05 22.12 -19.29
N LEU A 177 17.16 21.26 -18.29
CA LEU A 177 17.34 21.73 -16.90
C LEU A 177 18.83 21.89 -16.61
N PRO A 178 19.31 23.12 -16.24
CA PRO A 178 20.72 23.34 -15.94
C PRO A 178 21.14 22.56 -14.71
N VAL A 179 22.17 21.75 -14.87
CA VAL A 179 22.90 21.14 -13.76
C VAL A 179 23.57 22.26 -12.95
N MET A 180 23.04 22.55 -11.79
CA MET A 180 23.68 23.42 -10.81
C MET A 180 24.98 22.75 -10.32
N SER A 181 26.10 23.15 -10.89
CA SER A 181 27.43 22.76 -10.42
C SER A 181 27.67 23.35 -9.03
N GLY A 182 27.68 22.51 -8.00
CA GLY A 182 28.12 22.89 -6.67
C GLY A 182 29.62 23.17 -6.65
N SER A 183 30.00 24.38 -6.33
CA SER A 183 31.37 24.76 -6.04
C SER A 183 31.84 24.16 -4.71
N PRO A 184 33.07 23.67 -4.58
CA PRO A 184 33.58 23.14 -3.31
C PRO A 184 33.96 24.32 -2.39
N LEU A 185 33.40 24.30 -1.18
CA LEU A 185 33.85 25.18 -0.11
C LEU A 185 35.29 24.82 0.27
N ARG A 186 36.23 25.74 0.01
CA ARG A 186 37.56 25.72 0.59
C ARG A 186 37.46 26.17 2.06
N GLY A 187 38.18 25.42 2.92
CA GLY A 187 38.25 25.70 4.33
C GLY A 187 39.10 26.95 4.66
N GLN A 188 38.76 27.50 5.80
CA GLN A 188 39.68 28.03 6.84
C GLN A 188 39.02 27.74 8.17
#